data_c8b3f7ba8dcec098f61aa7659bd6a7ff
#
_entry.id   c8b3f7ba8dcec098f61aa7659bd6a7ff
#
_cell.length_a   1.000
_cell.length_b   1.000
_cell.length_c   1.000
_cell.angle_alpha   90.00
_cell.angle_beta   90.00
_cell.angle_gamma   90.00
#
_symmetry.space_group_name_H-M   'P 1'
#
loop_
_entity.id
_entity.type
_entity.pdbx_description
1 polymer ?
#
loop_
_entity_poly.entity_id
_entity_poly.type
_entity_poly.pdbx_seq_one_letter_code
_entity_poly.pdbx_strand_id
1 'polypeptide(L)'
;SKKFQTLALGATLALTTAFTAPAMAGKDFIKKDLSADLPLSKKKVLITAGPTYEPIDPVRFISNPSSGKMGFAIAEAARDAGAQVTLISGPVHLPTPDRVKRIDVISALDMHQASMDALNQTDIFIATAAVADFRVENSHNQKIKKQDNSGPGMTLTLVENPDIVAAVAQHEPKPFTVGFAAETRDVENYARQKIERKNLDMIVANDVSRQDIGFNSDQNAVTVIWKTGLQAMETASKAQIARDLVTLISAHYKKAR
;
A
#
# COMPACT_ATOMS: atom_id res chain seq x y z
N SER A 1 28.23 -44.86 72.88
CA SER A 1 29.44 -44.13 73.34
C SER A 1 29.63 -42.83 72.54
N LYS A 2 29.48 -41.73 73.30
CA LYS A 2 30.29 -40.52 73.22
C LYS A 2 30.51 -39.89 71.82
N LYS A 3 30.35 -38.60 71.57
CA LYS A 3 30.60 -37.41 72.41
C LYS A 3 29.91 -36.21 71.77
N PHE A 4 29.51 -35.35 72.63
CA PHE A 4 29.19 -33.92 72.41
C PHE A 4 30.35 -33.17 71.79
N GLN A 5 30.02 -32.19 70.89
CA GLN A 5 30.71 -30.90 70.96
C GLN A 5 29.84 -29.80 70.40
N THR A 6 29.57 -28.87 71.25
CA THR A 6 29.00 -27.55 71.07
C THR A 6 30.05 -26.62 70.45
N LEU A 7 29.70 -25.79 69.48
CA LEU A 7 30.38 -24.52 69.26
C LEU A 7 29.45 -23.52 68.56
N ALA A 8 29.11 -22.58 69.28
CA ALA A 8 29.32 -21.14 69.21
C ALA A 8 28.60 -20.39 68.07
N LEU A 9 27.69 -19.52 68.54
CA LEU A 9 27.09 -18.38 67.90
C LEU A 9 28.19 -17.47 67.26
N GLY A 10 28.01 -17.16 66.00
CA GLY A 10 28.62 -16.02 65.31
C GLY A 10 27.52 -15.17 64.76
N ALA A 11 27.10 -14.14 65.46
CA ALA A 11 26.18 -13.14 64.96
C ALA A 11 26.97 -12.22 64.02
N THR A 12 26.75 -12.37 62.72
CA THR A 12 27.24 -11.41 61.75
C THR A 12 26.14 -10.36 61.49
N LEU A 13 26.37 -9.19 62.03
CA LEU A 13 25.55 -8.00 61.85
C LEU A 13 25.74 -7.53 60.41
N ALA A 14 24.79 -7.87 59.53
CA ALA A 14 24.79 -7.31 58.17
C ALA A 14 24.23 -5.88 58.27
N LEU A 15 25.09 -4.91 58.12
CA LEU A 15 24.76 -3.52 57.92
C LEU A 15 24.12 -3.39 56.51
N THR A 16 22.81 -3.38 56.46
CA THR A 16 22.10 -2.95 55.24
C THR A 16 22.17 -1.43 55.13
N THR A 17 23.15 -0.95 54.41
CA THR A 17 23.10 0.43 53.92
C THR A 17 22.00 0.53 52.89
N ALA A 18 20.87 1.10 53.31
CA ALA A 18 19.85 1.50 52.41
C ALA A 18 20.38 2.65 51.53
N PHE A 19 20.76 2.33 50.31
CA PHE A 19 20.94 3.36 49.28
C PHE A 19 19.58 3.95 48.99
N THR A 20 19.25 5.04 49.60
CA THR A 20 18.17 5.93 49.15
C THR A 20 18.66 6.60 47.87
N ALA A 21 18.26 6.04 46.73
CA ALA A 21 18.38 6.76 45.47
C ALA A 21 17.67 8.10 45.63
N PRO A 22 18.28 9.22 45.27
CA PRO A 22 17.59 10.49 45.27
C PRO A 22 16.40 10.38 44.32
N ALA A 23 15.22 10.71 44.82
CA ALA A 23 14.07 10.94 43.96
C ALA A 23 14.46 12.02 42.97
N MET A 24 14.75 11.62 41.73
CA MET A 24 14.91 12.55 40.64
C MET A 24 13.55 13.21 40.48
N ALA A 25 13.47 14.45 40.95
CA ALA A 25 12.36 15.34 40.71
C ALA A 25 12.02 15.26 39.20
N GLY A 26 10.75 15.07 38.92
CA GLY A 26 10.23 14.88 37.58
C GLY A 26 10.82 15.90 36.62
N LYS A 27 11.76 15.45 35.80
CA LYS A 27 11.96 16.09 34.54
C LYS A 27 10.71 15.74 33.76
N ASP A 28 9.89 16.74 33.51
CA ASP A 28 8.89 16.67 32.46
C ASP A 28 9.64 16.19 31.22
N PHE A 29 9.53 14.90 30.95
CA PHE A 29 9.79 14.39 29.63
C PHE A 29 8.73 15.02 28.77
N ILE A 30 9.02 16.22 28.25
CA ILE A 30 8.33 16.72 27.08
C ILE A 30 8.44 15.56 26.11
N LYS A 31 7.33 14.86 25.93
CA LYS A 31 7.20 13.91 24.83
C LYS A 31 7.37 14.76 23.60
N LYS A 32 8.60 14.87 23.12
CA LYS A 32 8.86 15.46 21.81
C LYS A 32 7.94 14.69 20.88
N ASP A 33 7.01 15.37 20.25
CA ASP A 33 6.11 14.73 19.30
C ASP A 33 6.97 14.27 18.12
N LEU A 34 7.50 13.03 18.23
CA LEU A 34 8.35 12.42 17.23
C LEU A 34 7.62 12.25 15.89
N SER A 35 6.28 12.33 15.90
CA SER A 35 5.47 12.30 14.69
C SER A 35 5.62 13.57 13.85
N ALA A 36 5.95 14.70 14.46
CA ALA A 36 6.12 15.96 13.76
C ALA A 36 7.34 16.00 12.83
N ASP A 37 8.35 15.16 13.11
CA ASP A 37 9.60 15.09 12.35
C ASP A 37 9.55 14.02 11.24
N LEU A 38 8.47 13.21 11.15
CA LEU A 38 8.36 12.15 10.14
C LEU A 38 8.12 12.72 8.73
N PRO A 39 8.64 12.04 7.67
CA PRO A 39 8.63 12.56 6.30
C PRO A 39 7.25 12.95 5.77
N LEU A 40 6.20 12.23 6.14
CA LEU A 40 4.82 12.45 5.71
C LEU A 40 3.89 12.87 6.86
N SER A 41 4.45 13.44 7.94
CA SER A 41 3.65 13.96 9.04
C SER A 41 2.57 14.93 8.54
N LYS A 42 1.33 14.74 9.00
CA LYS A 42 0.14 15.52 8.63
C LYS A 42 -0.25 15.43 7.14
N LYS A 43 0.35 14.53 6.36
CA LYS A 43 -0.02 14.32 4.96
C LYS A 43 -1.07 13.23 4.84
N LYS A 44 -1.98 13.41 3.90
CA LYS A 44 -3.04 12.45 3.58
C LYS A 44 -2.66 11.69 2.31
N VAL A 45 -2.50 10.39 2.45
CA VAL A 45 -2.10 9.48 1.38
C VAL A 45 -3.26 8.55 1.05
N LEU A 46 -3.68 8.55 -0.21
CA LEU A 46 -4.70 7.69 -0.76
C LEU A 46 -4.04 6.61 -1.62
N ILE A 47 -4.35 5.36 -1.34
CA ILE A 47 -3.76 4.21 -2.04
C ILE A 47 -4.88 3.33 -2.58
N THR A 48 -4.79 2.90 -3.84
CA THR A 48 -5.62 1.82 -4.38
C THR A 48 -4.82 0.53 -4.43
N ALA A 49 -5.43 -0.60 -4.08
CA ALA A 49 -4.77 -1.90 -4.02
C ALA A 49 -5.71 -3.04 -4.40
N GLY A 50 -5.12 -4.18 -4.74
CA GLY A 50 -5.85 -5.40 -5.09
C GLY A 50 -6.45 -5.36 -6.49
N PRO A 51 -7.16 -6.44 -6.88
CA PRO A 51 -7.86 -6.52 -8.14
C PRO A 51 -9.21 -5.82 -8.08
N THR A 52 -9.79 -5.53 -9.24
CA THR A 52 -11.24 -5.28 -9.35
C THR A 52 -11.93 -6.51 -9.94
N TYR A 53 -13.17 -6.75 -9.52
CA TYR A 53 -14.02 -7.82 -10.05
C TYR A 53 -15.13 -7.18 -10.88
N GLU A 54 -15.16 -7.53 -12.16
CA GLU A 54 -16.18 -7.04 -13.10
C GLU A 54 -17.23 -8.12 -13.31
N PRO A 55 -18.46 -7.98 -12.74
CA PRO A 55 -19.43 -9.06 -12.72
C PRO A 55 -19.97 -9.38 -14.11
N ILE A 56 -20.04 -10.66 -14.44
CA ILE A 56 -20.81 -11.20 -15.56
C ILE A 56 -22.23 -11.49 -15.08
N ASP A 57 -22.32 -12.16 -13.95
CA ASP A 57 -23.52 -12.50 -13.22
C ASP A 57 -23.20 -12.65 -11.72
N PRO A 58 -24.12 -13.03 -10.82
CA PRO A 58 -23.84 -13.17 -9.40
C PRO A 58 -22.75 -14.18 -9.03
N VAL A 59 -22.33 -15.04 -9.97
CA VAL A 59 -21.39 -16.14 -9.73
C VAL A 59 -20.04 -15.91 -10.41
N ARG A 60 -20.01 -15.26 -11.58
CA ARG A 60 -18.83 -15.12 -12.42
C ARG A 60 -18.43 -13.68 -12.61
N PHE A 61 -17.13 -13.44 -12.71
CA PHE A 61 -16.57 -12.12 -12.93
C PHE A 61 -15.29 -12.20 -13.77
N ILE A 62 -14.93 -11.08 -14.37
CA ILE A 62 -13.65 -10.84 -15.02
C ILE A 62 -12.75 -10.10 -14.03
N SER A 63 -11.49 -10.50 -13.93
CA SER A 63 -10.52 -9.85 -13.04
C SER A 63 -9.09 -10.03 -13.53
N ASN A 64 -8.21 -9.18 -13.05
CA ASN A 64 -6.78 -9.31 -13.20
C ASN A 64 -6.19 -10.02 -11.97
N PRO A 65 -5.17 -10.88 -12.10
CA PRO A 65 -4.46 -11.43 -10.96
C PRO A 65 -3.82 -10.32 -10.12
N SER A 66 -4.11 -10.32 -8.82
CA SER A 66 -3.45 -9.44 -7.85
C SER A 66 -3.68 -9.95 -6.44
N SER A 67 -2.62 -9.99 -5.64
CA SER A 67 -2.72 -10.31 -4.21
C SER A 67 -3.01 -9.09 -3.34
N GLY A 68 -2.76 -7.89 -3.85
CA GLY A 68 -2.81 -6.64 -3.08
C GLY A 68 -1.62 -6.39 -2.16
N LYS A 69 -0.69 -7.33 -2.04
CA LYS A 69 0.44 -7.27 -1.07
C LYS A 69 1.27 -5.99 -1.20
N MET A 70 1.56 -5.54 -2.42
CA MET A 70 2.39 -4.34 -2.61
C MET A 70 1.69 -3.08 -2.11
N GLY A 71 0.43 -2.88 -2.44
CA GLY A 71 -0.36 -1.73 -1.98
C GLY A 71 -0.54 -1.71 -0.47
N PHE A 72 -0.74 -2.87 0.15
CA PHE A 72 -0.83 -2.99 1.61
C PHE A 72 0.51 -2.69 2.30
N ALA A 73 1.62 -3.16 1.73
CA ALA A 73 2.96 -2.84 2.23
C ALA A 73 3.26 -1.32 2.12
N ILE A 74 2.85 -0.67 1.03
CA ILE A 74 2.98 0.78 0.87
C ILE A 74 2.11 1.53 1.88
N ALA A 75 0.91 1.04 2.16
CA ALA A 75 0.03 1.63 3.18
C ALA A 75 0.69 1.61 4.57
N GLU A 76 1.31 0.49 4.94
CA GLU A 76 2.08 0.38 6.19
C GLU A 76 3.27 1.34 6.21
N ALA A 77 4.06 1.37 5.15
CA ALA A 77 5.22 2.25 5.04
C ALA A 77 4.85 3.74 5.10
N ALA A 78 3.76 4.14 4.43
CA ALA A 78 3.25 5.52 4.46
C ALA A 78 2.75 5.91 5.85
N ARG A 79 2.01 5.01 6.52
CA ARG A 79 1.59 5.19 7.92
C ARG A 79 2.81 5.37 8.84
N ASP A 80 3.82 4.54 8.70
CA ASP A 80 5.05 4.60 9.53
C ASP A 80 5.87 5.85 9.23
N ALA A 81 5.75 6.41 8.03
CA ALA A 81 6.30 7.72 7.66
C ALA A 81 5.46 8.91 8.18
N GLY A 82 4.40 8.67 8.94
CA GLY A 82 3.58 9.69 9.62
C GLY A 82 2.32 10.11 8.86
N ALA A 83 2.01 9.50 7.71
CA ALA A 83 0.84 9.84 6.92
C ALA A 83 -0.48 9.35 7.56
N GLN A 84 -1.55 10.09 7.29
CA GLN A 84 -2.92 9.58 7.41
C GLN A 84 -3.25 8.81 6.13
N VAL A 85 -3.38 7.49 6.23
CA VAL A 85 -3.55 6.61 5.07
C VAL A 85 -4.99 6.18 4.93
N THR A 86 -5.53 6.35 3.71
CA THR A 86 -6.76 5.72 3.25
C THR A 86 -6.40 4.71 2.16
N LEU A 87 -6.78 3.46 2.36
CA LEU A 87 -6.53 2.34 1.47
C LEU A 87 -7.86 1.87 0.86
N ILE A 88 -8.04 2.10 -0.44
CA ILE A 88 -9.18 1.56 -1.21
C ILE A 88 -8.74 0.22 -1.76
N SER A 89 -9.37 -0.85 -1.29
CA SER A 89 -8.99 -2.21 -1.65
C SER A 89 -10.07 -2.93 -2.42
N GLY A 90 -9.72 -3.48 -3.58
CA GLY A 90 -10.47 -4.55 -4.19
C GLY A 90 -10.42 -5.83 -3.33
N PRO A 91 -11.13 -6.90 -3.75
CA PRO A 91 -11.23 -8.13 -2.96
C PRO A 91 -9.87 -8.82 -2.77
N VAL A 92 -9.40 -8.90 -1.55
CA VAL A 92 -8.16 -9.59 -1.15
C VAL A 92 -8.32 -10.25 0.23
N HIS A 93 -7.44 -11.21 0.53
CA HIS A 93 -7.41 -11.92 1.81
C HIS A 93 -6.32 -11.38 2.76
N LEU A 94 -6.14 -10.07 2.78
CA LEU A 94 -5.16 -9.42 3.65
C LEU A 94 -5.86 -8.69 4.80
N PRO A 95 -5.33 -8.76 6.03
CA PRO A 95 -5.86 -7.98 7.14
C PRO A 95 -5.62 -6.49 6.90
N THR A 96 -6.48 -5.66 7.46
CA THR A 96 -6.29 -4.22 7.43
C THR A 96 -5.07 -3.85 8.27
N PRO A 97 -4.10 -3.11 7.74
CA PRO A 97 -2.99 -2.62 8.53
C PRO A 97 -3.48 -1.72 9.68
N ASP A 98 -2.84 -1.83 10.84
CA ASP A 98 -3.18 -0.98 11.99
C ASP A 98 -3.10 0.51 11.64
N ARG A 99 -4.01 1.32 12.16
CA ARG A 99 -4.12 2.77 11.93
C ARG A 99 -4.25 3.19 10.46
N VAL A 100 -4.72 2.30 9.59
CA VAL A 100 -5.03 2.58 8.19
C VAL A 100 -6.55 2.53 8.03
N LYS A 101 -7.14 3.57 7.44
CA LYS A 101 -8.54 3.56 7.03
C LYS A 101 -8.69 2.74 5.76
N ARG A 102 -9.42 1.63 5.82
CA ARG A 102 -9.71 0.79 4.66
C ARG A 102 -11.12 1.03 4.13
N ILE A 103 -11.24 1.08 2.81
CA ILE A 103 -12.51 1.13 2.07
C ILE A 103 -12.48 -0.06 1.11
N ASP A 104 -13.38 -1.03 1.33
CA ASP A 104 -13.51 -2.18 0.44
C ASP A 104 -14.42 -1.84 -0.74
N VAL A 105 -13.98 -2.21 -1.93
CA VAL A 105 -14.71 -2.06 -3.19
C VAL A 105 -14.67 -3.37 -3.98
N ILE A 106 -15.50 -3.49 -5.00
CA ILE A 106 -15.58 -4.69 -5.84
C ILE A 106 -15.14 -4.38 -7.26
N SER A 107 -15.82 -3.44 -7.93
CA SER A 107 -15.61 -3.13 -9.34
C SER A 107 -14.68 -1.93 -9.55
N ALA A 108 -14.25 -1.74 -10.80
CA ALA A 108 -13.50 -0.55 -11.21
C ALA A 108 -14.35 0.73 -11.04
N LEU A 109 -15.64 0.68 -11.28
CA LEU A 109 -16.54 1.81 -11.04
C LEU A 109 -16.61 2.17 -9.55
N ASP A 110 -16.69 1.17 -8.66
CA ASP A 110 -16.69 1.40 -7.22
C ASP A 110 -15.37 2.03 -6.77
N MET A 111 -14.25 1.52 -7.27
CA MET A 111 -12.91 2.05 -6.94
C MET A 111 -12.73 3.47 -7.46
N HIS A 112 -13.20 3.76 -8.67
CA HIS A 112 -13.19 5.10 -9.22
C HIS A 112 -14.00 6.06 -8.33
N GLN A 113 -15.24 5.70 -7.98
CA GLN A 113 -16.10 6.54 -7.14
C GLN A 113 -15.46 6.80 -5.76
N ALA A 114 -14.98 5.76 -5.09
CA ALA A 114 -14.33 5.89 -3.80
C ALA A 114 -13.05 6.76 -3.87
N SER A 115 -12.30 6.66 -4.96
CA SER A 115 -11.12 7.49 -5.20
C SER A 115 -11.49 8.96 -5.36
N MET A 116 -12.49 9.25 -6.20
CA MET A 116 -12.94 10.64 -6.45
C MET A 116 -13.51 11.29 -5.19
N ASP A 117 -14.25 10.54 -4.38
CA ASP A 117 -14.83 11.04 -3.11
C ASP A 117 -13.75 11.42 -2.09
N ALA A 118 -12.57 10.80 -2.15
CA ALA A 118 -11.47 11.06 -1.22
C ALA A 118 -10.50 12.17 -1.69
N LEU A 119 -10.58 12.63 -2.94
CA LEU A 119 -9.53 13.47 -3.55
C LEU A 119 -9.36 14.85 -2.91
N ASN A 120 -10.46 15.49 -2.52
CA ASN A 120 -10.38 16.86 -1.94
C ASN A 120 -9.53 16.94 -0.67
N GLN A 121 -9.21 15.81 -0.06
CA GLN A 121 -8.40 15.71 1.13
C GLN A 121 -7.13 14.88 0.92
N THR A 122 -6.67 14.73 -0.32
CA THR A 122 -5.53 13.87 -0.67
C THR A 122 -4.34 14.71 -1.09
N ASP A 123 -3.22 14.54 -0.40
CA ASP A 123 -1.93 15.14 -0.77
C ASP A 123 -1.18 14.29 -1.79
N ILE A 124 -1.19 12.97 -1.61
CA ILE A 124 -0.48 11.99 -2.43
C ILE A 124 -1.43 10.85 -2.78
N PHE A 125 -1.52 10.51 -4.07
CA PHE A 125 -2.26 9.37 -4.58
C PHE A 125 -1.31 8.32 -5.16
N ILE A 126 -1.44 7.06 -4.72
CA ILE A 126 -0.60 5.95 -5.18
C ILE A 126 -1.50 4.85 -5.72
N ALA A 127 -1.43 4.61 -7.03
CA ALA A 127 -2.28 3.67 -7.74
C ALA A 127 -1.57 2.33 -7.92
N THR A 128 -1.79 1.38 -7.02
CA THR A 128 -1.21 0.02 -7.12
C THR A 128 -2.22 -1.04 -7.56
N ALA A 129 -3.51 -0.72 -7.57
CA ALA A 129 -4.54 -1.68 -7.91
C ALA A 129 -4.42 -2.21 -9.34
N ALA A 130 -4.71 -3.50 -9.50
CA ALA A 130 -4.85 -4.15 -10.80
C ALA A 130 -6.30 -3.98 -11.29
N VAL A 131 -6.60 -2.80 -11.77
CA VAL A 131 -7.93 -2.42 -12.27
C VAL A 131 -8.14 -3.08 -13.63
N ALA A 132 -9.30 -3.74 -13.83
CA ALA A 132 -9.67 -4.26 -15.13
C ALA A 132 -9.94 -3.11 -16.11
N ASP A 133 -9.35 -3.18 -17.30
CA ASP A 133 -9.55 -2.16 -18.34
C ASP A 133 -10.96 -2.17 -18.90
N PHE A 134 -11.62 -3.34 -18.85
CA PHE A 134 -12.94 -3.57 -19.41
C PHE A 134 -13.88 -4.21 -18.39
N ARG A 135 -15.17 -3.89 -18.49
CA ARG A 135 -16.27 -4.53 -17.78
C ARG A 135 -17.30 -5.05 -18.75
N VAL A 136 -18.14 -5.96 -18.30
CA VAL A 136 -19.29 -6.42 -19.08
C VAL A 136 -20.31 -5.28 -19.23
N GLU A 137 -20.72 -5.01 -20.47
CA GLU A 137 -21.67 -3.93 -20.77
C GLU A 137 -22.98 -4.09 -19.99
N ASN A 138 -23.54 -5.30 -20.02
CA ASN A 138 -24.77 -5.66 -19.32
C ASN A 138 -24.53 -6.89 -18.45
N SER A 139 -24.30 -6.70 -17.17
CA SER A 139 -24.23 -7.80 -16.20
C SER A 139 -25.63 -8.34 -15.90
N HIS A 140 -25.72 -9.64 -15.67
CA HIS A 140 -27.00 -10.29 -15.37
C HIS A 140 -27.22 -10.35 -13.85
N ASN A 141 -28.46 -10.09 -13.42
CA ASN A 141 -28.87 -10.18 -12.00
C ASN A 141 -29.08 -11.63 -11.52
N GLN A 142 -29.14 -12.59 -12.45
CA GLN A 142 -29.27 -14.01 -12.17
C GLN A 142 -28.18 -14.79 -12.90
N LYS A 143 -27.79 -15.96 -12.36
CA LYS A 143 -26.82 -16.86 -12.98
C LYS A 143 -27.30 -17.25 -14.38
N ILE A 144 -26.46 -16.96 -15.39
CA ILE A 144 -26.71 -17.40 -16.77
C ILE A 144 -26.60 -18.93 -16.82
N LYS A 145 -27.65 -19.60 -17.28
CA LYS A 145 -27.69 -21.06 -17.45
C LYS A 145 -27.19 -21.44 -18.85
N LYS A 146 -26.59 -22.63 -18.98
CA LYS A 146 -26.15 -23.15 -20.29
C LYS A 146 -27.26 -23.23 -21.32
N GLN A 147 -28.48 -23.45 -20.86
CA GLN A 147 -29.67 -23.58 -21.70
C GLN A 147 -30.17 -22.22 -22.27
N ASP A 148 -29.75 -21.10 -21.64
CA ASP A 148 -30.15 -19.76 -22.08
C ASP A 148 -29.35 -19.29 -23.31
N ASN A 149 -28.29 -20.04 -23.68
CA ASN A 149 -27.45 -19.76 -24.84
C ASN A 149 -27.83 -20.68 -26.01
N SER A 150 -28.05 -20.10 -27.16
CA SER A 150 -28.46 -20.79 -28.40
C SER A 150 -27.33 -21.53 -29.11
N GLY A 151 -26.24 -21.89 -28.37
CA GLY A 151 -25.10 -22.58 -28.95
C GLY A 151 -24.08 -23.06 -27.89
N PRO A 152 -22.94 -23.63 -28.33
CA PRO A 152 -21.94 -24.22 -27.43
C PRO A 152 -21.09 -23.19 -26.68
N GLY A 153 -21.27 -21.89 -26.94
CA GLY A 153 -20.48 -20.81 -26.35
C GLY A 153 -21.32 -19.69 -25.79
N MET A 154 -20.65 -18.78 -25.08
CA MET A 154 -21.21 -17.54 -24.57
C MET A 154 -20.37 -16.36 -25.09
N THR A 155 -21.05 -15.34 -25.62
CA THR A 155 -20.41 -14.09 -26.04
C THR A 155 -20.76 -12.98 -25.06
N LEU A 156 -19.74 -12.21 -24.67
CA LEU A 156 -19.89 -11.03 -23.81
C LEU A 156 -19.44 -9.78 -24.57
N THR A 157 -20.26 -8.75 -24.53
CA THR A 157 -19.84 -7.41 -24.95
C THR A 157 -19.17 -6.71 -23.79
N LEU A 158 -17.94 -6.25 -24.02
CA LEU A 158 -17.17 -5.51 -23.01
C LEU A 158 -17.10 -4.03 -23.39
N VAL A 159 -17.12 -3.18 -22.38
CA VAL A 159 -16.96 -1.72 -22.50
C VAL A 159 -15.83 -1.26 -21.59
N GLU A 160 -15.17 -0.18 -21.95
CA GLU A 160 -14.03 0.35 -21.18
C GLU A 160 -14.47 0.83 -19.79
N ASN A 161 -13.64 0.55 -18.81
CA ASN A 161 -13.72 1.15 -17.49
C ASN A 161 -13.09 2.55 -17.48
N PRO A 162 -13.50 3.44 -16.55
CA PRO A 162 -12.82 4.72 -16.40
C PRO A 162 -11.37 4.54 -15.96
N ASP A 163 -10.49 5.37 -16.50
CA ASP A 163 -9.09 5.43 -16.09
C ASP A 163 -8.97 6.23 -14.79
N ILE A 164 -8.87 5.52 -13.65
CA ILE A 164 -8.83 6.13 -12.33
C ILE A 164 -7.61 7.04 -12.18
N VAL A 165 -6.44 6.60 -12.64
CA VAL A 165 -5.19 7.36 -12.51
C VAL A 165 -5.27 8.66 -13.31
N ALA A 166 -5.77 8.59 -14.54
CA ALA A 166 -5.97 9.77 -15.38
C ALA A 166 -7.01 10.73 -14.78
N ALA A 167 -8.10 10.21 -14.25
CA ALA A 167 -9.12 11.02 -13.59
C ALA A 167 -8.58 11.77 -12.36
N VAL A 168 -7.78 11.09 -11.53
CA VAL A 168 -7.10 11.71 -10.38
C VAL A 168 -6.13 12.78 -10.82
N ALA A 169 -5.32 12.51 -11.85
CA ALA A 169 -4.33 13.45 -12.34
C ALA A 169 -4.92 14.72 -13.01
N GLN A 170 -6.20 14.69 -13.37
CA GLN A 170 -6.96 15.84 -13.91
C GLN A 170 -7.74 16.61 -12.84
N HIS A 171 -7.77 16.13 -11.60
CA HIS A 171 -8.48 16.79 -10.51
C HIS A 171 -7.78 18.08 -10.07
N GLU A 172 -8.58 19.09 -9.66
CA GLU A 172 -8.07 20.33 -9.08
C GLU A 172 -8.61 20.51 -7.64
N PRO A 173 -7.73 20.66 -6.66
CA PRO A 173 -6.26 20.62 -6.74
C PRO A 173 -5.74 19.20 -6.99
N LYS A 174 -4.73 19.08 -7.87
CA LYS A 174 -4.12 17.80 -8.22
C LYS A 174 -3.27 17.27 -7.07
N PRO A 175 -3.48 16.04 -6.57
CA PRO A 175 -2.54 15.39 -5.66
C PRO A 175 -1.24 15.02 -6.37
N PHE A 176 -0.16 14.82 -5.62
CA PHE A 176 1.03 14.18 -6.16
C PHE A 176 0.66 12.74 -6.55
N THR A 177 0.77 12.43 -7.84
CA THR A 177 0.17 11.21 -8.41
C THR A 177 1.24 10.22 -8.85
N VAL A 178 1.22 9.03 -8.23
CA VAL A 178 2.12 7.91 -8.50
C VAL A 178 1.34 6.77 -9.13
N GLY A 179 1.71 6.40 -10.36
CA GLY A 179 1.15 5.23 -11.05
C GLY A 179 2.04 4.01 -10.90
N PHE A 180 1.46 2.84 -11.10
CA PHE A 180 2.17 1.57 -11.24
C PHE A 180 1.98 1.03 -12.65
N ALA A 181 3.02 0.39 -13.19
CA ALA A 181 2.98 -0.24 -14.49
C ALA A 181 3.67 -1.60 -14.43
N ALA A 182 3.03 -2.61 -15.01
CA ALA A 182 3.59 -3.92 -15.25
C ALA A 182 3.97 -3.99 -16.73
N GLU A 183 5.26 -3.99 -17.03
CA GLU A 183 5.77 -3.94 -18.39
C GLU A 183 6.72 -5.12 -18.64
N THR A 184 6.77 -5.59 -19.88
CA THR A 184 7.63 -6.70 -20.28
C THR A 184 8.77 -6.27 -21.20
N ARG A 185 8.67 -5.07 -21.81
CA ARG A 185 9.64 -4.54 -22.77
C ARG A 185 9.65 -3.02 -22.70
N ASP A 186 10.83 -2.43 -22.98
CA ASP A 186 11.03 -0.98 -23.10
C ASP A 186 10.37 -0.16 -21.97
N VAL A 187 10.59 -0.64 -20.76
CA VAL A 187 9.92 -0.18 -19.53
C VAL A 187 10.03 1.33 -19.35
N GLU A 188 11.23 1.89 -19.59
CA GLU A 188 11.47 3.32 -19.39
C GLU A 188 10.68 4.19 -20.38
N ASN A 189 10.70 3.87 -21.68
CA ASN A 189 9.97 4.65 -22.68
C ASN A 189 8.46 4.61 -22.44
N TYR A 190 7.89 3.43 -22.18
CA TYR A 190 6.46 3.31 -21.88
C TYR A 190 6.07 4.09 -20.62
N ALA A 191 6.89 4.04 -19.57
CA ALA A 191 6.64 4.79 -18.37
C ALA A 191 6.68 6.30 -18.59
N ARG A 192 7.68 6.81 -19.36
CA ARG A 192 7.77 8.24 -19.68
C ARG A 192 6.59 8.73 -20.51
N GLN A 193 6.16 7.96 -21.51
CA GLN A 193 4.96 8.27 -22.28
C GLN A 193 3.70 8.32 -21.43
N LYS A 194 3.55 7.40 -20.45
CA LYS A 194 2.43 7.42 -19.51
C LYS A 194 2.47 8.65 -18.58
N ILE A 195 3.65 9.01 -18.09
CA ILE A 195 3.82 10.22 -17.26
C ILE A 195 3.31 11.45 -18.01
N GLU A 196 3.72 11.64 -19.26
CA GLU A 196 3.30 12.78 -20.07
C GLU A 196 1.82 12.72 -20.42
N ARG A 197 1.35 11.60 -20.96
CA ARG A 197 -0.04 11.42 -21.43
C ARG A 197 -1.07 11.56 -20.32
N LYS A 198 -0.77 11.03 -19.12
CA LYS A 198 -1.70 11.02 -17.98
C LYS A 198 -1.40 12.11 -16.93
N ASN A 199 -0.39 12.95 -17.19
CA ASN A 199 0.04 14.00 -16.25
C ASN A 199 0.39 13.47 -14.84
N LEU A 200 1.19 12.39 -14.80
CA LEU A 200 1.65 11.79 -13.55
C LEU A 200 2.93 12.46 -13.06
N ASP A 201 3.19 12.38 -11.76
CA ASP A 201 4.44 12.84 -11.17
C ASP A 201 5.50 11.75 -11.18
N MET A 202 5.06 10.48 -11.07
CA MET A 202 5.95 9.34 -10.96
C MET A 202 5.26 8.05 -11.43
N ILE A 203 6.05 7.12 -11.96
CA ILE A 203 5.62 5.74 -12.24
C ILE A 203 6.58 4.76 -11.58
N VAL A 204 6.03 3.74 -10.95
CA VAL A 204 6.73 2.57 -10.45
C VAL A 204 6.51 1.42 -11.43
N ALA A 205 7.56 1.04 -12.13
CA ALA A 205 7.50 0.00 -13.15
C ALA A 205 8.04 -1.32 -12.61
N ASN A 206 7.22 -2.36 -12.68
CA ASN A 206 7.60 -3.74 -12.41
C ASN A 206 8.03 -4.42 -13.72
N ASP A 207 9.17 -5.10 -13.70
CA ASP A 207 9.52 -6.04 -14.76
C ASP A 207 8.86 -7.40 -14.48
N VAL A 208 7.70 -7.64 -15.10
CA VAL A 208 6.94 -8.88 -14.93
C VAL A 208 7.41 -10.02 -15.84
N SER A 209 8.45 -9.83 -16.65
CA SER A 209 9.09 -10.89 -17.43
C SER A 209 9.84 -11.89 -16.54
N ARG A 210 10.23 -11.47 -15.33
CA ARG A 210 10.90 -12.32 -14.34
C ARG A 210 9.90 -13.13 -13.54
N GLN A 211 10.10 -14.46 -13.49
CA GLN A 211 9.21 -15.39 -12.76
C GLN A 211 9.45 -15.45 -11.26
N ASP A 212 10.63 -15.00 -10.80
CA ASP A 212 11.03 -14.99 -9.39
C ASP A 212 10.44 -13.83 -8.59
N ILE A 213 9.92 -12.83 -9.29
CA ILE A 213 9.26 -11.65 -8.71
C ILE A 213 7.91 -11.43 -9.39
N GLY A 214 6.97 -10.77 -8.72
CA GLY A 214 5.68 -10.46 -9.32
C GLY A 214 4.51 -10.49 -8.33
N PHE A 215 3.29 -10.63 -8.88
CA PHE A 215 2.04 -10.39 -8.16
C PHE A 215 1.83 -11.25 -6.91
N ASN A 216 2.25 -12.51 -6.93
CA ASN A 216 2.08 -13.45 -5.82
C ASN A 216 3.37 -13.68 -5.01
N SER A 217 4.51 -13.12 -5.42
CA SER A 217 5.77 -13.22 -4.69
C SER A 217 5.79 -12.27 -3.49
N ASP A 218 6.53 -12.63 -2.45
CA ASP A 218 6.84 -11.74 -1.32
C ASP A 218 8.01 -10.80 -1.62
N GLN A 219 8.70 -11.01 -2.74
CA GLN A 219 9.79 -10.17 -3.24
C GLN A 219 9.37 -9.38 -4.48
N ASN A 220 10.04 -8.26 -4.69
CA ASN A 220 9.86 -7.43 -5.86
C ASN A 220 11.16 -6.71 -6.23
N ALA A 221 11.24 -6.25 -7.48
CA ALA A 221 12.23 -5.31 -7.98
C ALA A 221 11.50 -4.31 -8.88
N VAL A 222 11.78 -3.05 -8.72
CA VAL A 222 11.08 -1.99 -9.45
C VAL A 222 12.05 -0.95 -9.97
N THR A 223 11.67 -0.26 -11.03
CA THR A 223 12.30 0.98 -11.47
C THR A 223 11.30 2.12 -11.29
N VAL A 224 11.70 3.10 -10.51
CA VAL A 224 10.89 4.31 -10.29
C VAL A 224 11.32 5.36 -11.29
N ILE A 225 10.39 5.93 -12.03
CA ILE A 225 10.62 6.86 -13.12
C ILE A 225 9.81 8.14 -12.86
N TRP A 226 10.45 9.29 -13.03
CA TRP A 226 9.82 10.61 -13.00
C TRP A 226 10.30 11.44 -14.19
N LYS A 227 9.78 12.63 -14.37
CA LYS A 227 10.03 13.45 -15.56
C LYS A 227 11.52 13.64 -15.88
N THR A 228 12.37 13.81 -14.88
CA THR A 228 13.79 14.19 -15.05
C THR A 228 14.78 13.10 -14.66
N GLY A 229 14.33 11.91 -14.30
CA GLY A 229 15.23 10.85 -13.89
C GLY A 229 14.54 9.52 -13.60
N LEU A 230 15.34 8.59 -13.13
CA LEU A 230 14.88 7.27 -12.69
C LEU A 230 15.78 6.73 -11.56
N GLN A 231 15.24 5.77 -10.81
CA GLN A 231 15.99 5.01 -9.82
C GLN A 231 15.53 3.56 -9.83
N ALA A 232 16.46 2.64 -10.02
CA ALA A 232 16.20 1.21 -9.85
C ALA A 232 16.28 0.84 -8.36
N MET A 233 15.38 -0.04 -7.93
CA MET A 233 15.38 -0.68 -6.63
C MET A 233 15.65 -2.17 -6.82
N GLU A 234 16.73 -2.65 -6.21
CA GLU A 234 17.14 -4.05 -6.29
C GLU A 234 16.09 -4.98 -5.68
N THR A 235 16.16 -6.26 -6.04
CA THR A 235 15.26 -7.28 -5.50
C THR A 235 15.33 -7.33 -3.98
N ALA A 236 14.19 -7.11 -3.35
CA ALA A 236 14.04 -7.12 -1.91
C ALA A 236 12.61 -7.56 -1.52
N SER A 237 12.34 -7.70 -0.23
CA SER A 237 10.98 -7.93 0.25
C SER A 237 10.07 -6.75 -0.15
N LYS A 238 8.81 -7.03 -0.37
CA LYS A 238 7.81 -5.98 -0.65
C LYS A 238 7.75 -4.92 0.45
N ALA A 239 7.96 -5.31 1.70
CA ALA A 239 8.05 -4.38 2.81
C ALA A 239 9.24 -3.41 2.68
N GLN A 240 10.43 -3.90 2.27
CA GLN A 240 11.59 -3.05 2.05
C GLN A 240 11.41 -2.13 0.85
N ILE A 241 10.95 -2.67 -0.28
CA ILE A 241 10.62 -1.86 -1.48
C ILE A 241 9.60 -0.77 -1.13
N ALA A 242 8.58 -1.10 -0.34
CA ALA A 242 7.57 -0.13 0.09
C ALA A 242 8.17 1.02 0.92
N ARG A 243 9.07 0.73 1.86
CA ARG A 243 9.77 1.75 2.66
C ARG A 243 10.64 2.65 1.79
N ASP A 244 11.43 2.07 0.89
CA ASP A 244 12.32 2.81 0.01
C ASP A 244 11.50 3.68 -0.96
N LEU A 245 10.40 3.15 -1.47
CA LEU A 245 9.49 3.86 -2.36
C LEU A 245 8.81 5.04 -1.65
N VAL A 246 8.30 4.86 -0.46
CA VAL A 246 7.68 5.95 0.33
C VAL A 246 8.71 7.05 0.66
N THR A 247 9.95 6.67 0.95
CA THR A 247 11.05 7.62 1.15
C THR A 247 11.29 8.47 -0.11
N LEU A 248 11.37 7.83 -1.27
CA LEU A 248 11.58 8.50 -2.55
C LEU A 248 10.40 9.39 -2.92
N ILE A 249 9.17 8.91 -2.79
CA ILE A 249 7.94 9.69 -3.04
C ILE A 249 7.91 10.93 -2.14
N SER A 250 8.19 10.77 -0.86
CA SER A 250 8.23 11.86 0.11
C SER A 250 9.23 12.96 -0.28
N ALA A 251 10.42 12.56 -0.72
CA ALA A 251 11.46 13.50 -1.17
C ALA A 251 11.03 14.29 -2.42
N HIS A 252 10.41 13.61 -3.39
CA HIS A 252 9.89 14.25 -4.60
C HIS A 252 8.67 15.14 -4.34
N TYR A 253 7.76 14.69 -3.49
CA TYR A 253 6.62 15.48 -3.07
C TYR A 253 7.03 16.82 -2.43
N LYS A 254 8.04 16.81 -1.55
CA LYS A 254 8.58 18.02 -0.91
C LYS A 254 9.22 18.99 -1.89
N LYS A 255 9.82 18.48 -2.98
CA LYS A 255 10.42 19.34 -4.03
C LYS A 255 9.39 19.95 -4.97
N ALA A 256 8.22 19.33 -5.09
CA ALA A 256 7.15 19.76 -5.99
C ALA A 256 6.22 20.81 -5.36
N ARG A 257 6.36 21.06 -4.05
CA ARG A 257 5.57 22.02 -3.25
C ARG A 257 6.45 23.14 -2.73
#